data_8eb62d69869c2b9033c990fa0454acad
#
_entry.id   8eb62d69869c2b9033c990fa0454acad
#
_cell.length_a   1.000
_cell.length_b   1.000
_cell.length_c   1.000
_cell.angle_alpha   90.00
_cell.angle_beta   90.00
_cell.angle_gamma   90.00
#
_symmetry.space_group_name_H-M   'P 1'
#
loop_
_entity.id
_entity.type
_entity.pdbx_description
1 polymer ?
#
loop_
_entity_poly.entity_id
_entity_poly.type
_entity_poly.pdbx_seq_one_letter_code
_entity_poly.pdbx_strand_id
1 'polypeptide(L)'
;MSDPQPTMLVCLYEDRPYQAAGLKLLLLSLDRYAPAWPIRLRFPGISDEFRQWVSRFKQLTLVEERLPLSGSYNVKPAVLLDGLATSASQCLWIDTDVLVNGSLDFLVAEPADTVIVTQDPWEYNDGSTHRCESWGLTAGRSLPGPLNSAVVRVSQQHLPLLHAWQGVLSNESYLAEQAKPVPQRNHHILGDQDAISALLASDRFIHLPVRRLRHAMEILQHHGAGAYGPAHRWHNLLHGLPSLIHAMGSTKPWKMPSHPSVASQPRDYYERLYLENSPYVHLARQYRSELKEDAPWLDRQTFAGWLSTLVTLNHPALKGTVQAALHRKLSRRV
;
A
#
# COMPACT_ATOMS: atom_id res chain seq x y z
N MET A 1 4.43 38.00 3.62
CA MET A 1 3.38 37.00 3.92
C MET A 1 3.91 35.71 3.34
N SER A 2 4.20 34.71 4.16
CA SER A 2 4.59 33.39 3.67
C SER A 2 3.38 32.81 2.92
N ASP A 3 3.59 32.33 1.69
CA ASP A 3 2.55 31.58 0.98
C ASP A 3 2.01 30.48 1.88
N PRO A 4 0.67 30.30 1.94
CA PRO A 4 0.11 29.23 2.73
C PRO A 4 0.72 27.91 2.25
N GLN A 5 1.32 27.16 3.18
CA GLN A 5 1.86 25.83 2.90
C GLN A 5 0.79 24.98 2.18
N PRO A 6 1.13 24.28 1.11
CA PRO A 6 0.16 23.49 0.38
C PRO A 6 -0.48 22.47 1.32
N THR A 7 -1.80 22.50 1.42
CA THR A 7 -2.56 21.61 2.31
C THR A 7 -2.60 20.22 1.68
N MET A 8 -1.86 19.28 2.25
CA MET A 8 -1.92 17.86 1.86
C MET A 8 -3.15 17.22 2.51
N LEU A 9 -4.08 16.72 1.71
CA LEU A 9 -5.23 15.96 2.18
C LEU A 9 -4.95 14.45 2.01
N VAL A 10 -4.97 13.70 3.09
CA VAL A 10 -4.91 12.23 3.03
C VAL A 10 -6.30 11.70 2.67
N CYS A 11 -6.38 10.99 1.55
CA CYS A 11 -7.61 10.43 1.01
C CYS A 11 -7.63 8.91 1.19
N LEU A 12 -8.56 8.41 1.98
CA LEU A 12 -8.68 7.00 2.32
C LEU A 12 -10.06 6.47 1.90
N TYR A 13 -10.10 5.21 1.52
CA TYR A 13 -11.33 4.48 1.24
C TYR A 13 -11.23 3.05 1.77
N GLU A 14 -12.27 2.61 2.46
CA GLU A 14 -12.41 1.21 2.84
C GLU A 14 -13.89 0.83 2.84
N ASP A 15 -14.25 -0.26 2.22
CA ASP A 15 -15.62 -0.80 2.20
C ASP A 15 -15.66 -2.28 2.60
N ARG A 16 -14.53 -2.80 3.11
CA ARG A 16 -14.35 -4.19 3.51
C ARG A 16 -14.14 -4.27 5.02
N PRO A 17 -15.15 -4.64 5.82
CA PRO A 17 -15.04 -4.67 7.28
C PRO A 17 -13.85 -5.46 7.82
N TYR A 18 -13.45 -6.52 7.12
CA TYR A 18 -12.31 -7.35 7.52
C TYR A 18 -10.94 -6.65 7.37
N GLN A 19 -10.87 -5.49 6.75
CA GLN A 19 -9.67 -4.66 6.65
C GLN A 19 -9.60 -3.59 7.74
N ALA A 20 -10.59 -3.50 8.61
CA ALA A 20 -10.65 -2.48 9.66
C ALA A 20 -9.38 -2.45 10.54
N ALA A 21 -8.76 -3.60 10.82
CA ALA A 21 -7.52 -3.65 11.61
C ALA A 21 -6.36 -2.91 10.93
N GLY A 22 -6.20 -3.07 9.61
CA GLY A 22 -5.19 -2.34 8.83
C GLY A 22 -5.47 -0.84 8.82
N LEU A 23 -6.72 -0.45 8.55
CA LEU A 23 -7.14 0.95 8.58
C LEU A 23 -6.93 1.59 9.95
N LYS A 24 -7.26 0.91 11.05
CA LYS A 24 -6.99 1.40 12.41
C LYS A 24 -5.49 1.66 12.62
N LEU A 25 -4.62 0.76 12.17
CA LEU A 25 -3.17 0.95 12.25
C LEU A 25 -2.69 2.13 11.43
N LEU A 26 -3.19 2.29 10.20
CA LEU A 26 -2.86 3.45 9.37
C LEU A 26 -3.27 4.75 10.07
N LEU A 27 -4.50 4.85 10.58
CA LEU A 27 -4.99 6.06 11.26
C LEU A 27 -4.18 6.39 12.51
N LEU A 28 -3.86 5.40 13.36
CA LEU A 28 -3.01 5.59 14.54
C LEU A 28 -1.61 6.05 14.17
N SER A 29 -1.05 5.50 13.12
CA SER A 29 0.28 5.88 12.67
C SER A 29 0.31 7.26 11.98
N LEU A 30 -0.73 7.62 11.24
CA LEU A 30 -0.89 8.98 10.71
C LEU A 30 -1.04 10.01 11.84
N ASP A 31 -1.85 9.73 12.85
CA ASP A 31 -2.00 10.60 14.02
C ASP A 31 -0.67 10.87 14.74
N ARG A 32 0.21 9.85 14.77
CA ARG A 32 1.54 9.96 15.39
C ARG A 32 2.55 10.74 14.55
N TYR A 33 2.60 10.51 13.23
CA TYR A 33 3.68 11.00 12.37
C TYR A 33 3.29 12.15 11.44
N ALA A 34 1.99 12.38 11.25
CA ALA A 34 1.43 13.45 10.44
C ALA A 34 0.15 14.05 11.08
N PRO A 35 0.17 14.43 12.38
CA PRO A 35 -1.03 14.83 13.13
C PRO A 35 -1.72 16.08 12.58
N ALA A 36 -0.99 16.91 11.83
CA ALA A 36 -1.53 18.13 11.22
C ALA A 36 -2.18 17.90 9.86
N TRP A 37 -2.05 16.71 9.28
CA TRP A 37 -2.60 16.44 7.95
C TRP A 37 -4.09 16.11 8.05
N PRO A 38 -4.98 16.83 7.34
CA PRO A 38 -6.38 16.49 7.27
C PRO A 38 -6.54 15.13 6.58
N ILE A 39 -7.46 14.33 7.11
CA ILE A 39 -7.78 13.00 6.59
C ILE A 39 -9.25 13.00 6.15
N ARG A 40 -9.51 12.59 4.91
CA ARG A 40 -10.85 12.31 4.40
C ARG A 40 -10.99 10.80 4.23
N LEU A 41 -11.68 10.18 5.17
CA LEU A 41 -11.97 8.74 5.14
C LEU A 41 -13.36 8.50 4.59
N ARG A 42 -13.46 7.77 3.47
CA ARG A 42 -14.72 7.21 3.01
C ARG A 42 -14.82 5.76 3.47
N PHE A 43 -15.88 5.47 4.25
CA PHE A 43 -16.17 4.13 4.72
C PHE A 43 -17.67 3.84 4.69
N PRO A 44 -18.21 3.46 3.51
CA PRO A 44 -19.60 3.07 3.40
C PRO A 44 -19.89 1.77 4.17
N GLY A 45 -20.97 1.78 4.95
CA GLY A 45 -21.35 0.63 5.78
C GLY A 45 -20.49 0.45 7.04
N ILE A 46 -19.91 1.53 7.53
CA ILE A 46 -19.16 1.57 8.79
C ILE A 46 -20.07 1.15 9.98
N SER A 47 -19.52 0.37 10.93
CA SER A 47 -20.22 0.04 12.17
C SER A 47 -20.24 1.22 13.15
N ASP A 48 -21.23 1.27 14.04
CA ASP A 48 -21.30 2.31 15.08
C ASP A 48 -20.10 2.29 16.00
N GLU A 49 -19.59 1.10 16.32
CA GLU A 49 -18.40 0.93 17.12
C GLU A 49 -17.16 1.56 16.43
N PHE A 50 -16.97 1.31 15.14
CA PHE A 50 -15.87 1.91 14.40
C PHE A 50 -16.07 3.42 14.25
N ARG A 51 -17.30 3.90 14.02
CA ARG A 51 -17.64 5.35 13.98
C ARG A 51 -17.27 6.02 15.31
N GLN A 52 -17.62 5.42 16.43
CA GLN A 52 -17.23 5.90 17.75
C GLN A 52 -15.70 5.86 17.94
N TRP A 53 -15.06 4.80 17.48
CA TRP A 53 -13.61 4.68 17.60
C TRP A 53 -12.87 5.75 16.77
N VAL A 54 -13.32 6.05 15.55
CA VAL A 54 -12.67 7.01 14.64
C VAL A 54 -12.91 8.47 15.03
N SER A 55 -13.96 8.76 15.80
CA SER A 55 -14.31 10.13 16.24
C SER A 55 -13.24 10.79 17.13
N ARG A 56 -12.29 10.03 17.64
CA ARG A 56 -11.15 10.55 18.42
C ARG A 56 -10.13 11.32 17.57
N PHE A 57 -10.12 11.15 16.26
CA PHE A 57 -9.18 11.83 15.36
C PHE A 57 -9.78 13.15 14.88
N LYS A 58 -9.33 14.27 15.46
CA LYS A 58 -9.86 15.62 15.17
C LYS A 58 -9.63 16.07 13.73
N GLN A 59 -8.54 15.59 13.10
CA GLN A 59 -8.16 15.90 11.72
C GLN A 59 -8.91 15.06 10.69
N LEU A 60 -9.79 14.14 11.12
CA LEU A 60 -10.48 13.20 10.24
C LEU A 60 -11.91 13.65 9.95
N THR A 61 -12.24 13.70 8.66
CA THR A 61 -13.61 13.83 8.16
C THR A 61 -14.07 12.46 7.65
N LEU A 62 -15.11 11.91 8.27
CA LEU A 62 -15.73 10.65 7.84
C LEU A 62 -16.82 10.94 6.81
N VAL A 63 -16.83 10.16 5.72
CA VAL A 63 -17.82 10.20 4.65
C VAL A 63 -18.33 8.79 4.40
N GLU A 64 -19.65 8.60 4.43
CA GLU A 64 -20.26 7.26 4.35
C GLU A 64 -20.85 6.91 2.98
N GLU A 65 -20.87 7.88 2.05
CA GLU A 65 -21.36 7.64 0.71
C GLU A 65 -20.38 6.80 -0.12
N ARG A 66 -20.96 5.90 -0.92
CA ARG A 66 -20.22 5.11 -1.90
C ARG A 66 -19.77 5.96 -3.08
N LEU A 67 -18.63 5.60 -3.64
CA LEU A 67 -18.14 6.15 -4.92
C LEU A 67 -18.33 5.14 -6.04
N PRO A 68 -18.29 5.59 -7.31
CA PRO A 68 -18.20 4.70 -8.45
C PRO A 68 -17.00 3.75 -8.31
N LEU A 69 -17.11 2.52 -8.83
CA LEU A 69 -16.09 1.48 -8.77
C LEU A 69 -15.74 1.00 -7.35
N SER A 70 -16.60 1.27 -6.36
CA SER A 70 -16.46 0.72 -5.01
C SER A 70 -16.52 -0.82 -5.01
N GLY A 71 -16.00 -1.46 -3.94
CA GLY A 71 -15.89 -2.91 -3.85
C GLY A 71 -14.63 -3.48 -4.50
N SER A 72 -13.78 -2.63 -5.08
CA SER A 72 -12.52 -3.02 -5.71
C SER A 72 -11.43 -1.96 -5.52
N TYR A 73 -10.20 -2.28 -5.93
CA TYR A 73 -9.09 -1.32 -5.94
C TYR A 73 -9.28 -0.15 -6.92
N ASN A 74 -10.22 -0.29 -7.85
CA ASN A 74 -10.49 0.67 -8.92
C ASN A 74 -11.07 2.01 -8.42
N VAL A 75 -11.45 2.11 -7.17
CA VAL A 75 -12.02 3.31 -6.54
C VAL A 75 -11.02 4.47 -6.39
N LYS A 76 -9.71 4.20 -6.43
CA LYS A 76 -8.64 5.17 -6.09
C LYS A 76 -8.73 6.50 -6.86
N PRO A 77 -8.86 6.51 -8.20
CA PRO A 77 -8.98 7.78 -8.91
C PRO A 77 -10.22 8.58 -8.50
N ALA A 78 -11.35 7.92 -8.24
CA ALA A 78 -12.57 8.59 -7.79
C ALA A 78 -12.40 9.23 -6.41
N VAL A 79 -11.69 8.56 -5.49
CA VAL A 79 -11.38 9.09 -4.15
C VAL A 79 -10.45 10.30 -4.23
N LEU A 80 -9.44 10.25 -5.10
CA LEU A 80 -8.53 11.38 -5.30
C LEU A 80 -9.23 12.57 -5.97
N LEU A 81 -10.11 12.33 -6.93
CA LEU A 81 -10.95 13.37 -7.55
C LEU A 81 -11.87 14.03 -6.53
N ASP A 82 -12.52 13.23 -5.67
CA ASP A 82 -13.36 13.73 -4.57
C ASP A 82 -12.54 14.57 -3.57
N GLY A 83 -11.33 14.15 -3.26
CA GLY A 83 -10.41 14.92 -2.41
C GLY A 83 -10.03 16.25 -3.03
N LEU A 84 -9.67 16.28 -4.32
CA LEU A 84 -9.31 17.50 -5.06
C LEU A 84 -10.51 18.43 -5.31
N ALA A 85 -11.74 17.93 -5.23
CA ALA A 85 -12.94 18.76 -5.30
C ALA A 85 -13.17 19.59 -4.02
N THR A 86 -12.41 19.31 -2.96
CA THR A 86 -12.37 20.16 -1.75
C THR A 86 -11.41 21.34 -1.95
N SER A 87 -11.11 22.08 -0.91
CA SER A 87 -10.10 23.16 -0.93
C SER A 87 -8.65 22.66 -0.90
N ALA A 88 -8.40 21.36 -0.94
CA ALA A 88 -7.07 20.79 -0.90
C ALA A 88 -6.29 21.08 -2.18
N SER A 89 -5.04 21.55 -2.06
CA SER A 89 -4.16 21.76 -3.20
C SER A 89 -3.51 20.47 -3.70
N GLN A 90 -3.33 19.51 -2.80
CA GLN A 90 -2.74 18.20 -3.07
C GLN A 90 -3.48 17.10 -2.31
N CYS A 91 -3.60 15.94 -2.92
CA CYS A 91 -4.18 14.75 -2.31
C CYS A 91 -3.18 13.60 -2.29
N LEU A 92 -3.19 12.86 -1.19
CA LEU A 92 -2.39 11.68 -0.96
C LEU A 92 -3.30 10.47 -0.71
N TRP A 93 -3.30 9.53 -1.64
CA TRP A 93 -3.83 8.20 -1.39
C TRP A 93 -2.81 7.35 -0.64
N ILE A 94 -3.25 6.62 0.36
CA ILE A 94 -2.47 5.57 1.04
C ILE A 94 -3.39 4.35 1.19
N ASP A 95 -2.92 3.17 0.78
CA ASP A 95 -3.65 1.92 0.99
C ASP A 95 -3.83 1.64 2.50
N THR A 96 -4.99 1.13 2.87
CA THR A 96 -5.40 0.95 4.29
C THR A 96 -4.58 -0.11 5.05
N ASP A 97 -3.71 -0.83 4.35
CA ASP A 97 -2.75 -1.79 4.90
C ASP A 97 -1.30 -1.28 4.93
N VAL A 98 -1.12 0.01 4.77
CA VAL A 98 0.16 0.71 5.01
C VAL A 98 0.22 1.19 6.46
N LEU A 99 1.39 1.06 7.08
CA LEU A 99 1.70 1.63 8.39
C LEU A 99 2.76 2.71 8.22
N VAL A 100 2.51 3.89 8.79
CA VAL A 100 3.48 4.99 8.82
C VAL A 100 4.46 4.77 9.97
N ASN A 101 5.76 4.87 9.69
CA ASN A 101 6.84 4.60 10.65
C ASN A 101 7.82 5.78 10.82
N GLY A 102 7.53 6.92 10.22
CA GLY A 102 8.40 8.10 10.28
C GLY A 102 7.80 9.29 9.56
N SER A 103 8.56 10.39 9.47
CA SER A 103 8.12 11.60 8.77
C SER A 103 7.73 11.31 7.32
N LEU A 104 6.68 12.01 6.87
CA LEU A 104 6.19 12.03 5.50
C LEU A 104 6.56 13.33 4.75
N ASP A 105 7.44 14.17 5.31
CA ASP A 105 7.81 15.48 4.76
C ASP A 105 8.37 15.39 3.34
N PHE A 106 9.03 14.28 3.00
CA PHE A 106 9.53 14.01 1.65
C PHE A 106 8.43 13.97 0.58
N LEU A 107 7.17 13.71 0.96
CA LEU A 107 6.03 13.76 0.04
C LEU A 107 5.60 15.19 -0.26
N VAL A 108 5.76 16.09 0.71
CA VAL A 108 5.41 17.52 0.56
C VAL A 108 6.55 18.30 -0.10
N ALA A 109 7.78 17.87 0.12
CA ALA A 109 8.97 18.54 -0.43
C ALA A 109 9.06 18.45 -1.97
N GLU A 110 8.38 17.49 -2.59
CA GLU A 110 8.35 17.38 -4.05
C GLU A 110 7.46 18.44 -4.68
N PRO A 111 7.84 18.97 -5.87
CA PRO A 111 7.01 19.92 -6.61
C PRO A 111 5.58 19.43 -6.82
N ALA A 112 4.62 20.35 -6.81
CA ALA A 112 3.19 20.01 -6.91
C ALA A 112 2.80 19.41 -8.27
N ASP A 113 3.57 19.65 -9.31
CA ASP A 113 3.40 19.09 -10.66
C ASP A 113 3.95 17.66 -10.82
N THR A 114 4.67 17.15 -9.81
CA THR A 114 5.22 15.80 -9.82
C THR A 114 4.19 14.81 -9.29
N VAL A 115 3.85 13.79 -10.07
CA VAL A 115 3.10 12.63 -9.58
C VAL A 115 4.02 11.76 -8.75
N ILE A 116 3.64 11.48 -7.50
CA ILE A 116 4.36 10.48 -6.69
C ILE A 116 3.56 9.18 -6.73
N VAL A 117 4.25 8.08 -7.00
CA VAL A 117 3.71 6.72 -7.01
C VAL A 117 4.71 5.77 -6.34
N THR A 118 4.28 4.57 -6.01
CA THR A 118 5.16 3.58 -5.40
C THR A 118 5.82 2.71 -6.48
N GLN A 119 7.05 2.30 -6.28
CA GLN A 119 7.71 1.26 -7.08
C GLN A 119 7.11 -0.10 -6.69
N ASP A 120 6.79 -0.95 -7.68
CA ASP A 120 6.49 -2.35 -7.41
C ASP A 120 7.77 -3.08 -6.95
N PRO A 121 7.73 -3.95 -5.92
CA PRO A 121 8.91 -4.68 -5.47
C PRO A 121 9.42 -5.71 -6.46
N TRP A 122 8.61 -6.07 -7.44
CA TRP A 122 8.95 -6.99 -8.51
C TRP A 122 9.49 -6.20 -9.70
N GLU A 123 10.82 -6.07 -9.78
CA GLU A 123 11.49 -5.50 -10.95
C GLU A 123 11.42 -6.48 -12.12
N TYR A 124 10.30 -6.51 -12.80
CA TYR A 124 10.27 -7.07 -14.14
C TYR A 124 10.76 -5.99 -15.12
N ASN A 125 11.68 -6.37 -16.00
CA ASN A 125 11.94 -5.64 -17.24
C ASN A 125 10.72 -5.71 -18.15
N ASP A 126 9.59 -5.25 -17.68
CA ASP A 126 8.47 -5.14 -18.54
C ASP A 126 8.64 -3.86 -19.34
N GLY A 127 8.67 -4.02 -20.60
CA GLY A 127 8.54 -2.89 -21.49
C GLY A 127 7.25 -2.15 -21.12
N SER A 128 7.36 -0.91 -20.67
CA SER A 128 6.24 0.02 -20.55
C SER A 128 5.40 0.02 -21.83
N THR A 129 6.01 -0.28 -22.97
CA THR A 129 5.39 -0.46 -24.27
C THR A 129 4.30 -1.52 -24.27
N HIS A 130 4.61 -2.76 -23.85
CA HIS A 130 3.60 -3.82 -23.84
C HIS A 130 2.44 -3.55 -22.88
N ARG A 131 2.73 -2.85 -21.77
CA ARG A 131 1.67 -2.43 -20.86
C ARG A 131 0.79 -1.36 -21.50
N CYS A 132 1.35 -0.34 -22.15
CA CYS A 132 0.58 0.65 -22.91
C CYS A 132 -0.27 0.01 -23.99
N GLU A 133 0.29 -0.89 -24.80
CA GLU A 133 -0.43 -1.62 -25.85
C GLU A 133 -1.60 -2.43 -25.30
N SER A 134 -1.41 -3.10 -24.16
CA SER A 134 -2.48 -3.87 -23.51
C SER A 134 -3.65 -2.99 -23.06
N TRP A 135 -3.41 -1.71 -22.76
CA TRP A 135 -4.44 -0.73 -22.41
C TRP A 135 -4.91 0.12 -23.61
N GLY A 136 -4.47 -0.20 -24.84
CA GLY A 136 -4.81 0.55 -26.05
C GLY A 136 -4.20 1.96 -26.09
N LEU A 137 -3.05 2.15 -25.44
CA LEU A 137 -2.32 3.42 -25.36
C LEU A 137 -1.03 3.35 -26.16
N THR A 138 -0.62 4.49 -26.72
CA THR A 138 0.69 4.65 -27.36
C THR A 138 1.76 4.88 -26.29
N ALA A 139 2.84 4.11 -26.33
CA ALA A 139 3.97 4.29 -25.43
C ALA A 139 4.73 5.60 -25.77
N GLY A 140 5.02 6.41 -24.75
CA GLY A 140 5.74 7.68 -24.89
C GLY A 140 7.08 7.68 -24.15
N ARG A 141 7.18 6.93 -23.04
CA ARG A 141 8.42 6.79 -22.26
C ARG A 141 8.55 5.41 -21.62
N SER A 142 9.79 4.99 -21.38
CA SER A 142 10.06 3.82 -20.53
C SER A 142 10.11 4.25 -19.07
N LEU A 143 9.35 3.56 -18.21
CA LEU A 143 9.50 3.65 -16.77
C LEU A 143 10.51 2.59 -16.31
N PRO A 144 11.34 2.89 -15.31
CA PRO A 144 12.38 1.95 -14.85
C PRO A 144 11.83 0.71 -14.09
N GLY A 145 10.62 0.30 -14.33
CA GLY A 145 9.92 -0.85 -13.73
C GLY A 145 8.46 -0.54 -13.46
N PRO A 146 7.68 -1.56 -13.09
CA PRO A 146 6.26 -1.40 -12.83
C PRO A 146 6.00 -0.50 -11.61
N LEU A 147 4.85 0.14 -11.60
CA LEU A 147 4.39 0.97 -10.52
C LEU A 147 3.39 0.21 -9.65
N ASN A 148 3.35 0.59 -8.39
CA ASN A 148 2.34 0.16 -7.43
C ASN A 148 1.56 1.39 -6.95
N SER A 149 0.27 1.25 -6.76
CA SER A 149 -0.64 2.34 -6.40
C SER A 149 -0.91 2.41 -4.88
N ALA A 150 -0.08 1.78 -4.05
CA ALA A 150 -0.27 1.80 -2.59
C ALA A 150 -0.16 3.20 -1.98
N VAL A 151 0.68 4.04 -2.58
CA VAL A 151 0.79 5.46 -2.23
C VAL A 151 0.82 6.27 -3.52
N VAL A 152 -0.13 7.19 -3.66
CA VAL A 152 -0.25 8.07 -4.83
C VAL A 152 -0.48 9.49 -4.36
N ARG A 153 0.45 10.41 -4.70
CA ARG A 153 0.24 11.84 -4.47
C ARG A 153 -0.03 12.55 -5.80
N VAL A 154 -1.06 13.36 -5.79
CA VAL A 154 -1.49 14.18 -6.93
C VAL A 154 -1.88 15.59 -6.48
N SER A 155 -1.99 16.51 -7.44
CA SER A 155 -2.47 17.87 -7.25
C SER A 155 -3.57 18.20 -8.27
N GLN A 156 -4.09 19.42 -8.23
CA GLN A 156 -5.07 19.93 -9.21
C GLN A 156 -4.57 19.82 -10.66
N GLN A 157 -3.26 19.87 -10.89
CA GLN A 157 -2.66 19.76 -12.23
C GLN A 157 -2.83 18.34 -12.83
N HIS A 158 -3.07 17.34 -11.99
CA HIS A 158 -3.21 15.94 -12.38
C HIS A 158 -4.67 15.50 -12.62
N LEU A 159 -5.65 16.41 -12.60
CA LEU A 159 -7.04 16.09 -12.91
C LEU A 159 -7.22 15.34 -14.24
N PRO A 160 -6.53 15.73 -15.35
CA PRO A 160 -6.63 14.97 -16.60
C PRO A 160 -6.14 13.53 -16.48
N LEU A 161 -5.07 13.28 -15.70
CA LEU A 161 -4.57 11.93 -15.42
C LEU A 161 -5.58 11.12 -14.61
N LEU A 162 -6.17 11.71 -13.56
CA LEU A 162 -7.16 11.03 -12.71
C LEU A 162 -8.43 10.65 -13.48
N HIS A 163 -8.93 11.57 -14.33
CA HIS A 163 -10.07 11.26 -15.19
C HIS A 163 -9.75 10.17 -16.21
N ALA A 164 -8.55 10.18 -16.78
CA ALA A 164 -8.12 9.12 -17.68
C ALA A 164 -8.00 7.78 -16.94
N TRP A 165 -7.44 7.79 -15.72
CA TRP A 165 -7.31 6.58 -14.89
C TRP A 165 -8.69 6.00 -14.54
N GLN A 166 -9.62 6.84 -14.10
CA GLN A 166 -11.00 6.42 -13.86
C GLN A 166 -11.67 5.89 -15.14
N GLY A 167 -11.46 6.55 -16.28
CA GLY A 167 -12.03 6.16 -17.58
C GLY A 167 -11.56 4.78 -18.03
N VAL A 168 -10.25 4.48 -17.97
CA VAL A 168 -9.75 3.16 -18.38
C VAL A 168 -10.20 2.05 -17.44
N LEU A 169 -10.35 2.33 -16.14
CA LEU A 169 -10.89 1.37 -15.17
C LEU A 169 -12.40 1.14 -15.28
N SER A 170 -13.11 2.01 -16.00
CA SER A 170 -14.53 1.88 -16.27
C SER A 170 -14.81 1.30 -17.67
N ASN A 171 -13.76 1.02 -18.46
CA ASN A 171 -13.92 0.55 -19.83
C ASN A 171 -14.43 -0.91 -19.84
N GLU A 172 -15.34 -1.21 -20.76
CA GLU A 172 -15.94 -2.54 -20.89
C GLU A 172 -14.91 -3.64 -21.13
N SER A 173 -13.85 -3.37 -21.92
CA SER A 173 -12.78 -4.34 -22.17
C SER A 173 -12.02 -4.69 -20.89
N TYR A 174 -11.73 -3.71 -20.02
CA TYR A 174 -11.12 -3.94 -18.72
C TYR A 174 -12.05 -4.73 -17.80
N LEU A 175 -13.34 -4.34 -17.71
CA LEU A 175 -14.31 -5.02 -16.88
C LEU A 175 -14.51 -6.48 -17.33
N ALA A 176 -14.52 -6.74 -18.63
CA ALA A 176 -14.56 -8.10 -19.18
C ALA A 176 -13.32 -8.92 -18.81
N GLU A 177 -12.13 -8.29 -18.82
CA GLU A 177 -10.88 -8.93 -18.37
C GLU A 177 -10.93 -9.26 -16.87
N GLN A 178 -11.45 -8.34 -16.04
CA GLN A 178 -11.63 -8.56 -14.60
C GLN A 178 -12.66 -9.65 -14.26
N ALA A 179 -13.61 -9.93 -15.13
CA ALA A 179 -14.56 -11.03 -14.94
C ALA A 179 -13.91 -12.42 -15.11
N LYS A 180 -12.74 -12.53 -15.74
CA LYS A 180 -12.01 -13.78 -15.89
C LYS A 180 -11.37 -14.23 -14.55
N PRO A 181 -11.16 -15.54 -14.33
CA PRO A 181 -10.30 -16.04 -13.27
C PRO A 181 -8.89 -15.43 -13.36
N VAL A 182 -8.29 -15.09 -12.23
CA VAL A 182 -6.97 -14.41 -12.18
C VAL A 182 -5.89 -15.06 -13.06
N PRO A 183 -5.73 -16.40 -13.10
CA PRO A 183 -4.72 -17.04 -13.96
C PRO A 183 -4.95 -16.88 -15.48
N GLN A 184 -6.15 -16.45 -15.88
CA GLN A 184 -6.53 -16.26 -17.28
C GLN A 184 -6.50 -14.80 -17.70
N ARG A 185 -6.26 -13.88 -16.76
CA ARG A 185 -6.16 -12.46 -17.06
C ARG A 185 -4.85 -12.12 -17.73
N ASN A 186 -4.89 -11.12 -18.61
CA ASN A 186 -3.66 -10.53 -19.12
C ASN A 186 -2.88 -9.92 -17.92
N HIS A 187 -1.63 -10.33 -17.75
CA HIS A 187 -0.79 -9.91 -16.63
C HIS A 187 -0.42 -8.42 -16.65
N HIS A 188 -0.69 -7.70 -17.74
CA HIS A 188 -0.58 -6.24 -17.83
C HIS A 188 -1.90 -5.51 -17.53
N ILE A 189 -3.00 -6.25 -17.26
CA ILE A 189 -4.34 -5.70 -16.99
C ILE A 189 -4.91 -6.32 -15.71
N LEU A 190 -4.09 -6.43 -14.66
CA LEU A 190 -4.52 -7.06 -13.40
C LEU A 190 -5.32 -6.12 -12.51
N GLY A 191 -5.06 -4.80 -12.60
CA GLY A 191 -5.72 -3.87 -11.72
C GLY A 191 -5.38 -2.38 -11.96
N ASP A 192 -5.75 -1.59 -10.99
CA ASP A 192 -5.57 -0.15 -10.95
C ASP A 192 -4.10 0.30 -11.09
N GLN A 193 -3.17 -0.45 -10.54
CA GLN A 193 -1.73 -0.16 -10.64
C GLN A 193 -1.20 -0.33 -12.08
N ASP A 194 -1.72 -1.29 -12.84
CA ASP A 194 -1.33 -1.47 -14.24
C ASP A 194 -1.86 -0.33 -15.11
N ALA A 195 -3.10 0.12 -14.81
CA ALA A 195 -3.72 1.25 -15.49
C ALA A 195 -2.92 2.54 -15.30
N ILE A 196 -2.56 2.91 -14.07
CA ILE A 196 -1.76 4.12 -13.81
C ILE A 196 -0.35 3.99 -14.38
N SER A 197 0.25 2.79 -14.36
CA SER A 197 1.55 2.53 -14.98
C SER A 197 1.51 2.77 -16.49
N ALA A 198 0.50 2.23 -17.18
CA ALA A 198 0.31 2.43 -18.62
C ALA A 198 0.06 3.90 -18.97
N LEU A 199 -0.79 4.60 -18.22
CA LEU A 199 -1.06 6.01 -18.43
C LEU A 199 0.20 6.87 -18.27
N LEU A 200 0.96 6.69 -17.19
CA LEU A 200 2.18 7.44 -16.95
C LEU A 200 3.30 7.11 -17.93
N ALA A 201 3.29 5.93 -18.55
CA ALA A 201 4.23 5.55 -19.61
C ALA A 201 3.78 6.00 -21.01
N SER A 202 2.52 6.39 -21.17
CA SER A 202 1.95 6.78 -22.47
C SER A 202 2.46 8.14 -22.97
N ASP A 203 2.36 8.37 -24.26
CA ASP A 203 2.62 9.66 -24.93
C ASP A 203 1.73 10.77 -24.38
N ARG A 204 0.49 10.43 -23.99
CA ARG A 204 -0.49 11.37 -23.46
C ARG A 204 -0.01 12.10 -22.20
N PHE A 205 0.76 11.43 -21.34
CA PHE A 205 1.21 11.94 -20.04
C PHE A 205 2.74 11.97 -19.89
N ILE A 206 3.47 11.90 -20.99
CA ILE A 206 4.95 11.96 -21.00
C ILE A 206 5.50 13.23 -20.37
N HIS A 207 4.73 14.33 -20.40
CA HIS A 207 5.11 15.63 -19.86
C HIS A 207 5.06 15.70 -18.33
N LEU A 208 4.34 14.77 -17.66
CA LEU A 208 4.23 14.79 -16.19
C LEU A 208 5.51 14.25 -15.55
N PRO A 209 6.15 15.02 -14.65
CA PRO A 209 7.21 14.47 -13.80
C PRO A 209 6.67 13.35 -12.92
N VAL A 210 7.44 12.27 -12.79
CA VAL A 210 7.06 11.12 -11.95
C VAL A 210 8.19 10.79 -10.99
N ARG A 211 7.88 10.82 -9.70
CA ARG A 211 8.74 10.29 -8.64
C ARG A 211 8.21 8.94 -8.18
N ARG A 212 9.08 7.94 -8.13
CA ARG A 212 8.76 6.64 -7.58
C ARG A 212 9.33 6.51 -6.17
N LEU A 213 8.47 6.18 -5.21
CA LEU A 213 8.92 5.77 -3.88
C LEU A 213 9.58 4.40 -4.01
N ARG A 214 10.88 4.34 -3.74
CA ARG A 214 11.69 3.14 -3.95
C ARG A 214 11.43 2.11 -2.87
N HIS A 215 11.27 0.86 -3.31
CA HIS A 215 11.13 -0.27 -2.40
C HIS A 215 12.32 -0.36 -1.44
N ALA A 216 12.03 -0.59 -0.16
CA ALA A 216 12.96 -0.66 0.97
C ALA A 216 13.75 0.63 1.28
N MET A 217 13.49 1.73 0.57
CA MET A 217 14.08 3.05 0.85
C MET A 217 13.05 4.01 1.46
N GLU A 218 12.01 4.39 0.72
CA GLU A 218 10.92 5.23 1.20
C GLU A 218 9.71 4.40 1.65
N ILE A 219 9.50 3.23 1.02
CA ILE A 219 8.43 2.29 1.38
C ILE A 219 8.97 0.86 1.37
N LEU A 220 8.66 0.09 2.42
CA LEU A 220 8.94 -1.34 2.46
C LEU A 220 7.67 -2.11 2.11
N GLN A 221 7.65 -2.73 0.94
CA GLN A 221 6.53 -3.53 0.47
C GLN A 221 6.75 -5.00 0.80
N HIS A 222 5.91 -5.53 1.69
CA HIS A 222 5.92 -6.92 2.09
C HIS A 222 4.97 -7.73 1.22
N HIS A 223 5.46 -8.31 0.15
CA HIS A 223 4.74 -9.31 -0.62
C HIS A 223 5.39 -10.67 -0.40
N GLY A 224 4.91 -11.40 0.62
CA GLY A 224 5.51 -12.66 1.03
C GLY A 224 6.94 -12.53 1.57
N ALA A 225 7.56 -13.66 1.82
CA ALA A 225 8.90 -13.73 2.42
C ALA A 225 10.03 -13.32 1.46
N GLY A 226 9.76 -13.28 0.16
CA GLY A 226 10.77 -13.03 -0.88
C GLY A 226 11.06 -11.56 -1.16
N ALA A 227 10.10 -10.67 -0.95
CA ALA A 227 10.18 -9.28 -1.38
C ALA A 227 11.24 -8.45 -0.62
N TYR A 228 11.52 -8.78 0.64
CA TYR A 228 12.50 -8.07 1.46
C TYR A 228 13.83 -8.84 1.50
N GLY A 229 14.72 -8.50 0.57
CA GLY A 229 15.98 -9.21 0.34
C GLY A 229 17.12 -8.85 1.30
N PRO A 230 18.24 -9.61 1.28
CA PRO A 230 19.40 -9.36 2.16
C PRO A 230 20.03 -7.97 1.97
N ALA A 231 20.16 -7.49 0.74
CA ALA A 231 20.70 -6.17 0.46
C ALA A 231 19.84 -5.05 1.05
N HIS A 232 18.51 -5.15 0.92
CA HIS A 232 17.58 -4.22 1.53
C HIS A 232 17.62 -4.26 3.05
N ARG A 233 17.74 -5.46 3.64
CA ARG A 233 17.87 -5.63 5.10
C ARG A 233 19.16 -5.01 5.62
N TRP A 234 20.27 -5.20 4.90
CA TRP A 234 21.54 -4.59 5.24
C TRP A 234 21.48 -3.07 5.18
N HIS A 235 20.88 -2.52 4.13
CA HIS A 235 20.63 -1.09 4.02
C HIS A 235 19.82 -0.57 5.22
N ASN A 236 18.71 -1.22 5.53
CA ASN A 236 17.83 -0.78 6.60
C ASN A 236 18.38 -1.05 8.01
N LEU A 237 19.34 -1.96 8.15
CA LEU A 237 20.11 -2.14 9.39
C LEU A 237 20.96 -0.90 9.71
N LEU A 238 21.52 -0.28 8.67
CA LEU A 238 22.39 0.88 8.79
C LEU A 238 21.63 2.22 8.84
N HIS A 239 20.49 2.33 8.15
CA HIS A 239 19.78 3.59 7.94
C HIS A 239 18.38 3.63 8.60
N GLY A 240 17.94 2.54 9.20
CA GLY A 240 16.57 2.40 9.73
C GLY A 240 15.56 1.89 8.70
N LEU A 241 14.38 1.52 9.17
CA LEU A 241 13.28 1.14 8.31
C LEU A 241 12.69 2.37 7.59
N PRO A 242 12.14 2.20 6.38
CA PRO A 242 11.44 3.26 5.67
C PRO A 242 10.28 3.87 6.47
N SER A 243 9.88 5.09 6.10
CA SER A 243 8.73 5.78 6.70
C SER A 243 7.39 5.09 6.41
N LEU A 244 7.31 4.27 5.38
CA LEU A 244 6.08 3.57 4.99
C LEU A 244 6.34 2.06 4.95
N ILE A 245 5.48 1.28 5.60
CA ILE A 245 5.57 -0.18 5.63
C ILE A 245 4.23 -0.75 5.16
N HIS A 246 4.22 -1.43 4.03
CA HIS A 246 3.01 -1.92 3.37
C HIS A 246 2.87 -3.44 3.52
N ALA A 247 1.80 -3.90 4.15
CA ALA A 247 1.43 -5.32 4.20
C ALA A 247 0.78 -5.76 2.88
N MET A 248 1.55 -5.68 1.79
CA MET A 248 1.11 -5.97 0.43
C MET A 248 0.68 -7.43 0.28
N GLY A 249 -0.23 -7.71 -0.63
CA GLY A 249 -0.70 -9.05 -0.98
C GLY A 249 -2.02 -9.45 -0.33
N SER A 250 -2.53 -10.63 -0.71
CA SER A 250 -3.83 -11.14 -0.26
C SER A 250 -3.81 -11.64 1.19
N THR A 251 -2.68 -12.18 1.63
CA THR A 251 -2.51 -12.69 3.00
C THR A 251 -2.12 -11.55 3.93
N LYS A 252 -3.07 -11.12 4.74
CA LYS A 252 -2.85 -10.04 5.72
C LYS A 252 -2.52 -10.60 7.09
N PRO A 253 -1.64 -9.94 7.89
CA PRO A 253 -1.30 -10.40 9.22
C PRO A 253 -2.52 -10.61 10.14
N TRP A 254 -3.51 -9.74 10.05
CA TRP A 254 -4.74 -9.83 10.86
C TRP A 254 -5.77 -10.85 10.37
N LYS A 255 -5.57 -11.41 9.17
CA LYS A 255 -6.41 -12.49 8.64
C LYS A 255 -5.85 -13.89 8.93
N MET A 256 -4.66 -13.98 9.49
CA MET A 256 -4.08 -15.27 9.80
C MET A 256 -4.92 -16.01 10.85
N PRO A 257 -5.21 -17.31 10.63
CA PRO A 257 -5.91 -18.13 11.63
C PRO A 257 -5.13 -18.17 12.94
N SER A 258 -5.85 -18.39 14.04
CA SER A 258 -5.31 -18.34 15.42
C SER A 258 -4.22 -19.36 15.73
N HIS A 259 -4.10 -20.44 14.95
CA HIS A 259 -3.08 -21.47 15.13
C HIS A 259 -2.33 -21.75 13.82
N PRO A 260 -0.99 -21.57 13.79
CA PRO A 260 -0.16 -21.91 12.64
C PRO A 260 -0.06 -23.43 12.41
N SER A 261 -0.57 -24.26 13.33
CA SER A 261 -0.46 -25.73 13.32
C SER A 261 -1.22 -26.42 12.17
N VAL A 262 -1.99 -25.70 11.37
CA VAL A 262 -2.84 -26.29 10.31
C VAL A 262 -2.42 -25.82 8.91
N ALA A 263 -1.14 -25.58 8.68
CA ALA A 263 -0.67 -25.37 7.34
C ALA A 263 -0.52 -26.73 6.63
N SER A 264 -1.28 -26.93 5.57
CA SER A 264 -1.24 -28.17 4.78
C SER A 264 0.10 -28.40 4.05
N GLN A 265 0.90 -27.34 3.92
CA GLN A 265 2.21 -27.38 3.27
C GLN A 265 3.27 -26.60 4.08
N PRO A 266 4.54 -27.08 4.10
CA PRO A 266 5.64 -26.40 4.78
C PRO A 266 5.84 -24.93 4.34
N ARG A 267 5.60 -24.64 3.05
CA ARG A 267 5.70 -23.30 2.49
C ARG A 267 4.75 -22.33 3.20
N ASP A 268 3.49 -22.72 3.37
CA ASP A 268 2.46 -21.89 3.99
C ASP A 268 2.77 -21.63 5.46
N TYR A 269 3.35 -22.63 6.14
CA TYR A 269 3.82 -22.48 7.51
C TYR A 269 4.91 -21.41 7.64
N TYR A 270 5.92 -21.44 6.75
CA TYR A 270 6.99 -20.44 6.78
C TYR A 270 6.52 -19.05 6.36
N GLU A 271 5.57 -18.94 5.45
CA GLU A 271 4.96 -17.66 5.11
C GLU A 271 4.22 -17.05 6.30
N ARG A 272 3.45 -17.86 7.03
CA ARG A 272 2.78 -17.42 8.27
C ARG A 272 3.77 -16.98 9.35
N LEU A 273 4.82 -17.77 9.58
CA LEU A 273 5.89 -17.38 10.51
C LEU A 273 6.57 -16.07 10.06
N TYR A 274 6.75 -15.89 8.77
CA TYR A 274 7.29 -14.65 8.23
C TYR A 274 6.39 -13.46 8.53
N LEU A 275 5.09 -13.58 8.30
CA LEU A 275 4.14 -12.51 8.61
C LEU A 275 4.12 -12.18 10.10
N GLU A 276 4.12 -13.19 10.98
CA GLU A 276 4.19 -13.00 12.43
C GLU A 276 5.44 -12.22 12.87
N ASN A 277 6.57 -12.46 12.21
CA ASN A 277 7.86 -11.84 12.50
C ASN A 277 8.26 -10.77 11.49
N SER A 278 7.34 -10.25 10.69
CA SER A 278 7.63 -9.20 9.72
C SER A 278 7.91 -7.86 10.41
N PRO A 279 8.65 -6.95 9.76
CA PRO A 279 8.77 -5.57 10.21
C PRO A 279 7.41 -4.89 10.44
N TYR A 280 6.41 -5.18 9.61
CA TYR A 280 5.06 -4.65 9.78
C TYR A 280 4.44 -5.04 11.12
N VAL A 281 4.42 -6.34 11.45
CA VAL A 281 3.85 -6.83 12.71
C VAL A 281 4.67 -6.35 13.90
N HIS A 282 6.00 -6.30 13.77
CA HIS A 282 6.86 -5.75 14.81
C HIS A 282 6.49 -4.29 15.15
N LEU A 283 6.30 -3.46 14.15
CA LEU A 283 5.91 -2.06 14.34
C LEU A 283 4.45 -1.92 14.79
N ALA A 284 3.55 -2.74 14.27
CA ALA A 284 2.14 -2.72 14.67
C ALA A 284 1.94 -3.02 16.17
N ARG A 285 2.83 -3.81 16.78
CA ARG A 285 2.77 -4.14 18.23
C ARG A 285 2.83 -2.91 19.14
N GLN A 286 3.44 -1.78 18.71
CA GLN A 286 3.43 -0.54 19.48
C GLN A 286 2.02 0.04 19.67
N TYR A 287 1.07 -0.33 18.81
CA TYR A 287 -0.34 0.12 18.87
C TYR A 287 -1.28 -0.91 19.49
N ARG A 288 -0.72 -1.96 20.13
CA ARG A 288 -1.51 -3.06 20.69
C ARG A 288 -2.59 -2.60 21.67
N SER A 289 -2.23 -1.66 22.57
CA SER A 289 -3.16 -1.08 23.55
C SER A 289 -4.30 -0.30 22.92
N GLU A 290 -4.06 0.33 21.78
CA GLU A 290 -5.03 1.15 21.05
C GLU A 290 -6.04 0.31 20.26
N LEU A 291 -5.59 -0.85 19.77
CA LEU A 291 -6.40 -1.77 18.95
C LEU A 291 -7.28 -2.70 19.79
N LYS A 292 -6.93 -2.88 21.08
CA LYS A 292 -7.68 -3.73 22.04
C LYS A 292 -8.03 -5.12 21.47
N GLU A 293 -9.34 -5.40 21.34
CA GLU A 293 -9.85 -6.70 20.91
C GLU A 293 -9.59 -7.01 19.43
N ASP A 294 -9.35 -6.01 18.58
CA ASP A 294 -9.04 -6.20 17.17
C ASP A 294 -7.61 -6.71 16.90
N ALA A 295 -6.81 -6.87 17.95
CA ALA A 295 -5.39 -7.16 17.79
C ALA A 295 -4.90 -8.48 18.39
N PRO A 296 -5.71 -9.56 18.53
CA PRO A 296 -5.21 -10.82 19.06
C PRO A 296 -4.08 -11.42 18.21
N TRP A 297 -4.01 -11.06 16.92
CA TRP A 297 -2.94 -11.46 16.03
C TRP A 297 -1.57 -10.84 16.36
N LEU A 298 -1.53 -9.73 17.09
CA LEU A 298 -0.29 -9.09 17.58
C LEU A 298 0.28 -9.82 18.81
N ASP A 299 -0.56 -10.49 19.57
CA ASP A 299 -0.16 -11.26 20.78
C ASP A 299 0.41 -12.63 20.43
N ARG A 300 0.17 -13.08 19.20
CA ARG A 300 0.63 -14.41 18.77
C ARG A 300 2.13 -14.40 18.59
N GLN A 301 2.78 -15.26 19.34
CA GLN A 301 4.18 -15.55 19.16
C GLN A 301 4.40 -17.05 19.27
N THR A 302 4.67 -17.69 18.15
CA THR A 302 5.08 -19.08 18.12
C THR A 302 6.46 -19.23 18.77
N PHE A 303 6.79 -20.42 19.26
CA PHE A 303 8.14 -20.71 19.76
C PHE A 303 9.22 -20.44 18.71
N ALA A 304 8.95 -20.82 17.45
CA ALA A 304 9.85 -20.53 16.34
C ALA A 304 9.99 -19.01 16.07
N GLY A 305 8.91 -18.26 16.23
CA GLY A 305 8.92 -16.79 16.14
C GLY A 305 9.72 -16.14 17.26
N TRP A 306 9.58 -16.64 18.47
CA TRP A 306 10.37 -16.20 19.63
C TRP A 306 11.86 -16.47 19.41
N LEU A 307 12.23 -17.69 18.99
CA LEU A 307 13.61 -18.04 18.67
C LEU A 307 14.20 -17.15 17.56
N SER A 308 13.42 -16.90 16.50
CA SER A 308 13.81 -15.97 15.43
C SER A 308 14.05 -14.55 15.96
N THR A 309 13.26 -14.12 16.93
CA THR A 309 13.42 -12.81 17.57
C THR A 309 14.74 -12.72 18.33
N LEU A 310 15.15 -13.78 19.05
CA LEU A 310 16.45 -13.84 19.72
C LEU A 310 17.60 -13.80 18.72
N VAL A 311 17.55 -14.62 17.68
CA VAL A 311 18.62 -14.70 16.64
C VAL A 311 18.79 -13.35 15.93
N THR A 312 17.74 -12.59 15.75
CA THR A 312 17.78 -11.27 15.08
C THR A 312 17.99 -10.10 16.05
N LEU A 313 18.32 -10.38 17.34
CA LEU A 313 18.48 -9.37 18.39
C LEU A 313 17.30 -8.40 18.48
N ASN A 314 16.12 -8.87 18.14
CA ASN A 314 14.89 -8.06 18.04
C ASN A 314 14.99 -6.85 17.11
N HIS A 315 16.00 -6.74 16.26
CA HIS A 315 16.19 -5.58 15.39
C HIS A 315 15.13 -5.54 14.27
N PRO A 316 14.41 -4.41 14.06
CA PRO A 316 13.30 -4.32 13.11
C PRO A 316 13.66 -4.72 11.68
N ALA A 317 14.82 -4.27 11.16
CA ALA A 317 15.28 -4.59 9.81
C ALA A 317 15.58 -6.08 9.59
N LEU A 318 15.91 -6.81 10.65
CA LEU A 318 16.22 -8.24 10.59
C LEU A 318 15.00 -9.13 10.83
N LYS A 319 13.86 -8.57 11.20
CA LYS A 319 12.63 -9.34 11.42
C LYS A 319 12.24 -10.16 10.21
N GLY A 320 11.96 -11.45 10.43
CA GLY A 320 11.58 -12.39 9.37
C GLY A 320 12.75 -12.87 8.48
N THR A 321 14.01 -12.57 8.79
CA THR A 321 15.17 -13.02 7.99
C THR A 321 15.28 -14.53 7.90
N VAL A 322 15.15 -15.24 9.01
CA VAL A 322 15.26 -16.69 9.07
C VAL A 322 14.16 -17.34 8.22
N GLN A 323 12.93 -16.87 8.36
CA GLN A 323 11.77 -17.35 7.61
C GLN A 323 11.93 -17.07 6.11
N ALA A 324 12.42 -15.89 5.73
CA ALA A 324 12.70 -15.54 4.36
C ALA A 324 13.79 -16.44 3.72
N ALA A 325 14.83 -16.74 4.47
CA ALA A 325 15.90 -17.65 4.01
C ALA A 325 15.39 -19.07 3.78
N LEU A 326 14.58 -19.60 4.71
CA LEU A 326 13.97 -20.92 4.60
C LEU A 326 12.99 -20.99 3.44
N HIS A 327 12.12 -20.00 3.28
CA HIS A 327 11.18 -19.91 2.17
C HIS A 327 11.90 -19.93 0.81
N ARG A 328 12.99 -19.16 0.64
CA ARG A 328 13.77 -19.15 -0.60
C ARG A 328 14.40 -20.50 -0.90
N LYS A 329 14.92 -21.19 0.13
CA LYS A 329 15.51 -22.53 -0.04
C LYS A 329 14.49 -23.55 -0.51
N LEU A 330 13.26 -23.48 0.00
CA LEU A 330 12.16 -24.35 -0.38
C LEU A 330 11.60 -24.02 -1.77
N SER A 331 11.48 -22.73 -2.11
CA SER A 331 10.97 -22.29 -3.42
C SER A 331 11.92 -22.60 -4.60
N ARG A 332 13.22 -22.82 -4.35
CA ARG A 332 14.19 -23.22 -5.38
C ARG A 332 14.19 -24.73 -5.68
N ARG A 333 13.43 -25.53 -4.94
CA ARG A 333 13.36 -26.98 -5.08
C ARG A 333 12.10 -27.47 -5.78
N VAL A 334 11.25 -26.54 -6.22
CA VAL A 334 10.06 -26.73 -7.04
C VAL A 334 10.26 -26.03 -8.37
#